data_1480c2397e4e4deb9392a7137e931d9f
#
_entry.id   1480c2397e4e4deb9392a7137e931d9f
#
_cell.length_a   1.000
_cell.length_b   1.000
_cell.length_c   1.000
_cell.angle_alpha   90.00
_cell.angle_beta   90.00
_cell.angle_gamma   90.00
#
_symmetry.space_group_name_H-M   'P 1'
#
loop_
_entity.id
_entity.type
_entity.pdbx_description
1 polymer ?
#
loop_
_entity_poly.entity_id
_entity_poly.type
_entity_poly.pdbx_seq_one_letter_code
_entity_poly.pdbx_strand_id
1 'polypeptide(L)'
;MCGVWYCIGILALLLAGTTQAASGDAALALFKSRCVKCHGKDGKVKGKLNLLEIKTAAQLTGDLERLQTILEVLDASEMPPEKEPPLKPETRAAAVADLQKLLRTAGADFAPTPIRRMNRLQYNNAVQDLFGLKVSVFPLPEKMMRDQSGYFAKALESGEKMPESVTVSSRPLGKSGLIEPRLAGVGPFPQDPRAEHGFDNRGDHLSLSPFLLEAFFKLSRRIVQSPNFDGSTVGIWREFFVAPAADEVKDAVRARLRKFMTRAFRRPVTEALLNRYTEHVHRQIDSGVGFTDAMKEATSAVLSSPRFLYLYDRPAVAGKTEPLDDYDLASRLSFFLWSSIPDDALLRLAGNGELAKPAVRATQVNRMLSSPKLKRFCNSFPSQWL
;
A
#
# COMPACT_ATOMS: atom_id res chain seq x y z
N MET A 1 49.92 55.99 11.46
CA MET A 1 50.54 54.69 11.83
C MET A 1 49.66 53.53 11.37
N CYS A 2 50.20 52.82 10.47
CA CYS A 2 49.79 51.62 9.78
C CYS A 2 48.82 50.68 10.49
N GLY A 3 47.72 50.37 9.85
CA GLY A 3 46.89 49.24 10.15
C GLY A 3 46.68 48.39 8.91
N VAL A 4 47.14 47.14 8.94
CA VAL A 4 47.21 46.20 7.85
C VAL A 4 45.84 45.56 7.62
N TRP A 5 45.32 45.62 6.40
CA TRP A 5 44.12 44.94 5.94
C TRP A 5 44.49 43.52 5.52
N TYR A 6 43.93 42.51 6.20
CA TYR A 6 43.93 41.12 5.75
C TYR A 6 42.65 40.83 4.95
N CYS A 7 42.79 40.72 3.64
CA CYS A 7 41.78 40.11 2.77
C CYS A 7 41.84 38.59 2.89
N ILE A 8 40.86 38.00 3.54
CA ILE A 8 40.63 36.55 3.47
C ILE A 8 39.61 36.29 2.34
N GLY A 9 40.14 35.88 1.20
CA GLY A 9 39.32 35.38 0.09
C GLY A 9 38.70 34.02 0.45
N ILE A 10 37.39 33.98 0.66
CA ILE A 10 36.63 32.76 0.76
C ILE A 10 36.42 32.22 -0.65
N LEU A 11 37.21 31.21 -1.03
CA LEU A 11 37.02 30.41 -2.24
C LEU A 11 35.83 29.47 -2.02
N ALA A 12 34.64 29.89 -2.39
CA ALA A 12 33.46 29.02 -2.42
C ALA A 12 33.64 28.01 -3.56
N LEU A 13 34.07 26.82 -3.22
CA LEU A 13 33.95 25.64 -4.12
C LEU A 13 32.47 25.29 -4.30
N LEU A 14 31.88 25.81 -5.37
CA LEU A 14 30.63 25.31 -5.91
C LEU A 14 30.87 23.89 -6.43
N LEU A 15 30.63 22.88 -5.59
CA LEU A 15 30.39 21.52 -6.04
C LEU A 15 29.06 21.51 -6.78
N ALA A 16 29.09 21.92 -8.05
CA ALA A 16 28.05 21.62 -9.00
C ALA A 16 28.06 20.09 -9.19
N GLY A 17 27.21 19.38 -8.43
CA GLY A 17 26.88 17.99 -8.70
C GLY A 17 26.23 17.95 -10.08
N THR A 18 27.01 17.70 -11.11
CA THR A 18 26.49 17.34 -12.42
C THR A 18 25.70 16.04 -12.24
N THR A 19 24.40 16.12 -12.22
CA THR A 19 23.53 14.98 -12.47
C THR A 19 23.85 14.52 -13.90
N GLN A 20 24.80 13.58 -13.98
CA GLN A 20 25.16 12.98 -15.25
C GLN A 20 23.92 12.20 -15.72
N ALA A 21 23.24 12.71 -16.74
CA ALA A 21 22.14 12.01 -17.38
C ALA A 21 22.61 10.60 -17.72
N ALA A 22 21.73 9.60 -17.56
CA ALA A 22 22.06 8.23 -17.92
C ALA A 22 22.33 8.20 -19.41
N SER A 23 23.57 7.85 -19.82
CA SER A 23 23.97 7.97 -21.21
C SER A 23 23.50 6.79 -22.07
N GLY A 24 23.32 5.61 -21.49
CA GLY A 24 23.00 4.40 -22.25
C GLY A 24 24.15 3.92 -23.17
N ASP A 25 25.33 4.54 -23.08
CA ASP A 25 26.41 4.36 -24.07
C ASP A 25 26.98 2.95 -24.04
N ALA A 26 27.14 2.32 -22.87
CA ALA A 26 27.67 0.96 -22.77
C ALA A 26 26.70 -0.07 -23.37
N ALA A 27 25.41 0.08 -23.13
CA ALA A 27 24.40 -0.80 -23.70
C ALA A 27 24.29 -0.62 -25.23
N LEU A 28 24.24 0.63 -25.73
CA LEU A 28 24.16 0.93 -27.16
C LEU A 28 25.42 0.46 -27.90
N ALA A 29 26.61 0.61 -27.32
CA ALA A 29 27.86 0.10 -27.90
C ALA A 29 27.84 -1.43 -27.97
N LEU A 30 27.37 -2.11 -26.94
CA LEU A 30 27.19 -3.56 -26.95
C LEU A 30 26.22 -4.01 -28.05
N PHE A 31 25.05 -3.36 -28.14
CA PHE A 31 24.07 -3.68 -29.17
C PHE A 31 24.66 -3.58 -30.57
N LYS A 32 25.31 -2.45 -30.87
CA LYS A 32 25.92 -2.19 -32.16
C LYS A 32 27.03 -3.18 -32.53
N SER A 33 27.87 -3.57 -31.56
CA SER A 33 29.05 -4.42 -31.81
C SER A 33 28.74 -5.91 -31.84
N ARG A 34 27.75 -6.38 -31.04
CA ARG A 34 27.53 -7.81 -30.82
C ARG A 34 26.11 -8.29 -31.11
N CYS A 35 25.08 -7.49 -30.82
CA CYS A 35 23.70 -7.97 -30.80
C CYS A 35 23.01 -7.80 -32.16
N VAL A 36 23.32 -6.74 -32.92
CA VAL A 36 22.68 -6.45 -34.21
C VAL A 36 22.92 -7.52 -35.28
N LYS A 37 23.95 -8.35 -35.15
CA LYS A 37 24.19 -9.49 -36.04
C LYS A 37 22.96 -10.41 -36.18
N CYS A 38 22.22 -10.60 -35.09
CA CYS A 38 21.00 -11.41 -35.04
C CYS A 38 19.74 -10.57 -34.88
N HIS A 39 19.86 -9.34 -34.37
CA HIS A 39 18.76 -8.46 -34.03
C HIS A 39 18.79 -7.16 -34.87
N GLY A 40 18.86 -7.28 -36.19
CA GLY A 40 18.70 -6.13 -37.11
C GLY A 40 19.53 -6.18 -38.39
N LYS A 41 20.75 -6.73 -38.39
CA LYS A 41 21.61 -6.74 -39.55
C LYS A 41 21.09 -7.73 -40.61
N ASP A 42 21.18 -7.33 -41.89
CA ASP A 42 20.79 -8.13 -43.05
C ASP A 42 19.33 -8.64 -43.00
N GLY A 43 18.43 -7.84 -42.43
CA GLY A 43 17.01 -8.19 -42.27
C GLY A 43 16.70 -9.26 -41.21
N LYS A 44 17.69 -9.68 -40.43
CA LYS A 44 17.49 -10.67 -39.34
C LYS A 44 16.94 -9.99 -38.09
N VAL A 45 15.69 -10.31 -37.75
CA VAL A 45 15.00 -9.77 -36.56
C VAL A 45 14.59 -10.95 -35.69
N LYS A 46 15.56 -11.58 -35.00
CA LYS A 46 15.26 -12.67 -34.06
C LYS A 46 14.53 -12.11 -32.83
N GLY A 47 13.58 -12.88 -32.29
CA GLY A 47 12.79 -12.48 -31.13
C GLY A 47 11.92 -11.24 -31.33
N LYS A 48 11.60 -10.90 -32.62
CA LYS A 48 10.84 -9.67 -32.95
C LYS A 48 11.52 -8.37 -32.50
N LEU A 49 12.82 -8.41 -32.16
CA LEU A 49 13.58 -7.27 -31.63
C LEU A 49 14.59 -6.79 -32.72
N ASN A 50 14.44 -5.54 -33.12
CA ASN A 50 15.39 -4.87 -34.04
C ASN A 50 16.22 -3.84 -33.25
N LEU A 51 17.44 -4.23 -32.85
CA LEU A 51 18.36 -3.36 -32.12
C LEU A 51 19.09 -2.35 -33.04
N LEU A 52 19.04 -2.53 -34.36
CA LEU A 52 19.63 -1.58 -35.29
C LEU A 52 18.88 -0.25 -35.33
N GLU A 53 17.58 -0.27 -34.99
CA GLU A 53 16.73 0.91 -34.93
C GLU A 53 16.94 1.71 -33.63
N ILE A 54 17.52 1.09 -32.61
CA ILE A 54 17.76 1.73 -31.29
C ILE A 54 19.15 2.40 -31.35
N LYS A 55 19.14 3.70 -31.54
CA LYS A 55 20.37 4.51 -31.69
C LYS A 55 20.63 5.42 -30.48
N THR A 56 19.63 5.66 -29.67
CA THR A 56 19.70 6.60 -28.53
C THR A 56 19.08 6.02 -27.27
N ALA A 57 19.51 6.52 -26.11
CA ALA A 57 18.92 6.18 -24.81
C ALA A 57 17.42 6.52 -24.77
N ALA A 58 16.99 7.62 -25.42
CA ALA A 58 15.59 8.01 -25.47
C ALA A 58 14.70 6.96 -26.21
N GLN A 59 15.24 6.29 -27.20
CA GLN A 59 14.52 5.21 -27.88
C GLN A 59 14.41 3.94 -27.03
N LEU A 60 15.38 3.69 -26.12
CA LEU A 60 15.28 2.62 -25.13
C LEU A 60 14.24 2.97 -24.04
N THR A 61 14.26 4.18 -23.55
CA THR A 61 13.34 4.62 -22.49
C THR A 61 11.93 4.89 -22.99
N GLY A 62 11.72 5.00 -24.30
CA GLY A 62 10.40 5.15 -24.92
C GLY A 62 9.55 3.87 -24.87
N ASP A 63 10.16 2.71 -24.57
CA ASP A 63 9.47 1.42 -24.41
C ASP A 63 10.10 0.68 -23.21
N LEU A 64 9.53 0.92 -22.04
CA LEU A 64 10.06 0.40 -20.77
C LEU A 64 9.94 -1.12 -20.67
N GLU A 65 8.91 -1.72 -21.24
CA GLU A 65 8.73 -3.19 -21.27
C GLU A 65 9.84 -3.85 -22.07
N ARG A 66 10.15 -3.31 -23.24
CA ARG A 66 11.27 -3.75 -24.07
C ARG A 66 12.61 -3.55 -23.36
N LEU A 67 12.83 -2.39 -22.72
CA LEU A 67 14.04 -2.11 -21.96
C LEU A 67 14.22 -3.12 -20.82
N GLN A 68 13.15 -3.44 -20.10
CA GLN A 68 13.17 -4.42 -19.03
C GLN A 68 13.47 -5.83 -19.57
N THR A 69 12.83 -6.25 -20.65
CA THR A 69 13.10 -7.57 -21.29
C THR A 69 14.56 -7.69 -21.72
N ILE A 70 15.14 -6.64 -22.33
CA ILE A 70 16.55 -6.65 -22.72
C ILE A 70 17.46 -6.76 -21.50
N LEU A 71 17.15 -6.04 -20.43
CA LEU A 71 17.88 -6.10 -19.16
C LEU A 71 17.85 -7.53 -18.58
N GLU A 72 16.68 -8.12 -18.47
CA GLU A 72 16.47 -9.44 -17.87
C GLU A 72 17.27 -10.54 -18.61
N VAL A 73 17.20 -10.59 -19.94
CA VAL A 73 17.94 -11.62 -20.72
C VAL A 73 19.46 -11.42 -20.68
N LEU A 74 19.94 -10.17 -20.54
CA LEU A 74 21.37 -9.90 -20.38
C LEU A 74 21.87 -10.26 -18.99
N ASP A 75 21.10 -9.94 -17.96
CA ASP A 75 21.42 -10.23 -16.54
C ASP A 75 21.40 -11.74 -16.29
N ALA A 76 20.37 -12.44 -16.78
CA ALA A 76 20.25 -13.89 -16.72
C ALA A 76 21.28 -14.65 -17.56
N SER A 77 22.13 -13.95 -18.33
CA SER A 77 23.11 -14.56 -19.25
C SER A 77 22.51 -15.41 -20.39
N GLU A 78 21.24 -15.21 -20.70
CA GLU A 78 20.57 -15.88 -21.81
C GLU A 78 21.03 -15.37 -23.19
N MET A 79 21.61 -14.16 -23.21
CA MET A 79 22.18 -13.57 -24.42
C MET A 79 23.65 -13.21 -24.22
N PRO A 80 24.52 -13.48 -25.24
CA PRO A 80 24.26 -14.18 -26.49
C PRO A 80 23.96 -15.66 -26.28
N PRO A 81 23.29 -16.34 -27.25
CA PRO A 81 22.99 -17.76 -27.12
C PRO A 81 24.27 -18.61 -27.14
N GLU A 82 24.23 -19.83 -26.60
CA GLU A 82 25.38 -20.74 -26.42
C GLU A 82 26.25 -20.95 -27.64
N LYS A 83 25.66 -20.83 -28.87
CA LYS A 83 26.37 -20.98 -30.13
C LYS A 83 27.24 -19.78 -30.49
N GLU A 84 27.14 -18.68 -29.82
CA GLU A 84 27.90 -17.46 -30.01
C GLU A 84 28.92 -17.26 -28.87
N PRO A 85 30.08 -16.65 -29.13
CA PRO A 85 31.05 -16.39 -28.07
C PRO A 85 30.46 -15.58 -26.94
N PRO A 86 30.67 -15.98 -25.65
CA PRO A 86 30.12 -15.30 -24.49
C PRO A 86 30.63 -13.86 -24.40
N LEU A 87 29.86 -13.01 -23.72
CA LEU A 87 30.31 -11.67 -23.37
C LEU A 87 31.36 -11.73 -22.26
N LYS A 88 32.34 -10.84 -22.30
CA LYS A 88 33.24 -10.64 -21.16
C LYS A 88 32.40 -10.18 -19.95
N PRO A 89 32.67 -10.69 -18.74
CA PRO A 89 31.90 -10.33 -17.55
C PRO A 89 31.78 -8.81 -17.34
N GLU A 90 32.88 -8.08 -17.56
CA GLU A 90 32.92 -6.63 -17.36
C GLU A 90 32.02 -5.89 -18.38
N THR A 91 32.00 -6.37 -19.64
CA THR A 91 31.16 -5.78 -20.70
C THR A 91 29.68 -6.01 -20.40
N ARG A 92 29.32 -7.21 -19.93
CA ARG A 92 27.95 -7.53 -19.51
C ARG A 92 27.54 -6.66 -18.32
N ALA A 93 28.37 -6.62 -17.27
CA ALA A 93 28.09 -5.85 -16.07
C ALA A 93 27.90 -4.35 -16.37
N ALA A 94 28.74 -3.78 -17.24
CA ALA A 94 28.61 -2.38 -17.64
C ALA A 94 27.30 -2.12 -18.38
N ALA A 95 26.90 -2.98 -19.32
CA ALA A 95 25.67 -2.84 -20.06
C ALA A 95 24.42 -3.02 -19.14
N VAL A 96 24.44 -4.00 -18.24
CA VAL A 96 23.38 -4.24 -17.25
C VAL A 96 23.24 -3.04 -16.33
N ALA A 97 24.33 -2.51 -15.77
CA ALA A 97 24.30 -1.33 -14.91
C ALA A 97 23.75 -0.09 -15.62
N ASP A 98 24.11 0.07 -16.90
CA ASP A 98 23.65 1.17 -17.74
C ASP A 98 22.14 1.08 -18.03
N LEU A 99 21.65 -0.11 -18.41
CA LEU A 99 20.22 -0.37 -18.62
C LEU A 99 19.42 -0.22 -17.31
N GLN A 100 19.93 -0.69 -16.19
CA GLN A 100 19.31 -0.49 -14.87
C GLN A 100 19.22 0.99 -14.51
N LYS A 101 20.25 1.77 -14.83
CA LYS A 101 20.24 3.23 -14.60
C LYS A 101 19.21 3.91 -15.48
N LEU A 102 19.14 3.55 -16.78
CA LEU A 102 18.13 4.04 -17.71
C LEU A 102 16.72 3.71 -17.24
N LEU A 103 16.46 2.47 -16.84
CA LEU A 103 15.17 2.03 -16.36
C LEU A 103 14.74 2.81 -15.08
N ARG A 104 15.67 3.00 -14.14
CA ARG A 104 15.41 3.81 -12.94
C ARG A 104 15.11 5.27 -13.26
N THR A 105 15.83 5.85 -14.22
CA THR A 105 15.67 7.26 -14.60
C THR A 105 14.38 7.48 -15.38
N ALA A 106 14.07 6.60 -16.33
CA ALA A 106 12.85 6.66 -17.13
C ALA A 106 11.60 6.28 -16.34
N GLY A 107 11.74 5.34 -15.41
CA GLY A 107 10.66 4.97 -14.46
C GLY A 107 10.37 6.05 -13.42
N ALA A 108 11.15 7.15 -13.39
CA ALA A 108 10.84 8.30 -12.53
C ALA A 108 9.62 9.09 -13.02
N ASP A 109 9.27 9.00 -14.30
CA ASP A 109 7.99 9.46 -14.85
C ASP A 109 6.90 8.40 -14.61
N PHE A 110 6.62 8.12 -13.34
CA PHE A 110 5.54 7.20 -12.98
C PHE A 110 4.21 7.70 -13.55
N ALA A 111 3.48 6.79 -14.20
CA ALA A 111 2.08 7.04 -14.50
C ALA A 111 1.35 7.46 -13.21
N PRO A 112 0.43 8.45 -13.28
CA PRO A 112 -0.30 8.88 -12.10
C PRO A 112 -0.94 7.67 -11.44
N THR A 113 -0.64 7.48 -10.15
CA THR A 113 -1.23 6.37 -9.38
C THR A 113 -2.74 6.58 -9.32
N PRO A 114 -3.55 5.65 -9.86
CA PRO A 114 -4.98 5.82 -9.86
C PRO A 114 -5.50 5.84 -8.42
N ILE A 115 -6.52 6.66 -8.16
CA ILE A 115 -7.23 6.66 -6.89
C ILE A 115 -7.84 5.27 -6.69
N ARG A 116 -7.47 4.62 -5.60
CA ARG A 116 -8.03 3.31 -5.26
C ARG A 116 -8.78 3.35 -3.94
N ARG A 117 -9.83 2.54 -3.82
CA ARG A 117 -10.51 2.28 -2.56
C ARG A 117 -9.96 1.02 -1.88
N MET A 118 -10.37 0.80 -0.64
CA MET A 118 -10.09 -0.46 0.05
C MET A 118 -10.81 -1.63 -0.63
N ASN A 119 -10.11 -2.77 -0.76
CA ASN A 119 -10.72 -4.06 -1.06
C ASN A 119 -11.41 -4.66 0.19
N ARG A 120 -12.04 -5.83 0.05
CA ARG A 120 -12.75 -6.50 1.16
C ARG A 120 -11.86 -6.76 2.38
N LEU A 121 -10.65 -7.29 2.17
CA LEU A 121 -9.70 -7.59 3.24
C LEU A 121 -9.27 -6.32 3.98
N GLN A 122 -8.92 -5.29 3.23
CA GLN A 122 -8.51 -3.99 3.79
C GLN A 122 -9.64 -3.33 4.57
N TYR A 123 -10.86 -3.35 4.03
CA TYR A 123 -12.03 -2.81 4.71
C TYR A 123 -12.33 -3.57 6.02
N ASN A 124 -12.37 -4.90 5.97
CA ASN A 124 -12.57 -5.72 7.18
C ASN A 124 -11.53 -5.41 8.26
N ASN A 125 -10.25 -5.39 7.89
CA ASN A 125 -9.16 -5.12 8.83
C ASN A 125 -9.18 -3.68 9.36
N ALA A 126 -9.50 -2.70 8.50
CA ALA A 126 -9.60 -1.30 8.90
C ALA A 126 -10.72 -1.08 9.92
N VAL A 127 -11.89 -1.67 9.69
CA VAL A 127 -13.01 -1.59 10.63
C VAL A 127 -12.70 -2.33 11.93
N GLN A 128 -12.08 -3.53 11.86
CA GLN A 128 -11.63 -4.24 13.06
C GLN A 128 -10.68 -3.38 13.90
N ASP A 129 -9.66 -2.79 13.28
CA ASP A 129 -8.67 -1.99 14.00
C ASP A 129 -9.25 -0.66 14.49
N LEU A 130 -10.20 -0.07 13.76
CA LEU A 130 -10.84 1.19 14.13
C LEU A 130 -11.67 1.07 15.41
N PHE A 131 -12.47 0.00 15.50
CA PHE A 131 -13.32 -0.27 16.65
C PHE A 131 -12.65 -1.16 17.72
N GLY A 132 -11.48 -1.73 17.43
CA GLY A 132 -10.87 -2.76 18.27
C GLY A 132 -11.75 -4.01 18.36
N LEU A 133 -12.36 -4.43 17.22
CA LEU A 133 -13.25 -5.59 17.19
C LEU A 133 -12.49 -6.88 17.50
N LYS A 134 -13.06 -7.67 18.40
CA LYS A 134 -12.60 -9.03 18.75
C LYS A 134 -13.03 -10.09 17.72
N VAL A 135 -13.86 -9.70 16.76
CA VAL A 135 -14.48 -10.55 15.75
C VAL A 135 -14.29 -9.94 14.36
N SER A 136 -14.38 -10.75 13.32
CA SER A 136 -14.38 -10.25 11.93
C SER A 136 -15.67 -9.49 11.63
N VAL A 137 -15.62 -8.54 10.68
CA VAL A 137 -16.80 -7.79 10.26
C VAL A 137 -17.74 -8.69 9.46
N PHE A 138 -17.17 -9.40 8.47
CA PHE A 138 -17.87 -10.33 7.59
C PHE A 138 -16.93 -11.48 7.19
N PRO A 139 -17.49 -12.59 6.63
CA PRO A 139 -16.67 -13.69 6.19
C PRO A 139 -15.81 -13.28 4.98
N LEU A 140 -14.56 -13.70 5.00
CA LEU A 140 -13.63 -13.57 3.87
C LEU A 140 -13.43 -14.96 3.29
N PRO A 141 -13.93 -15.26 2.08
CA PRO A 141 -13.80 -16.58 1.45
C PRO A 141 -12.35 -17.07 1.36
N GLU A 142 -11.41 -16.14 1.16
CA GLU A 142 -9.99 -16.42 1.05
C GLU A 142 -9.40 -17.02 2.33
N LYS A 143 -9.95 -16.69 3.49
CA LYS A 143 -9.54 -17.25 4.79
C LYS A 143 -10.21 -18.59 5.12
N MET A 144 -11.31 -18.90 4.45
CA MET A 144 -12.09 -20.10 4.73
C MET A 144 -11.48 -21.38 4.11
N MET A 145 -10.56 -21.25 3.17
CA MET A 145 -10.10 -22.37 2.36
C MET A 145 -8.79 -23.02 2.80
N ARG A 146 -8.05 -22.44 3.75
CA ARG A 146 -6.73 -22.98 4.14
C ARG A 146 -6.47 -22.79 5.63
N ASP A 147 -6.51 -23.89 6.37
CA ASP A 147 -5.84 -23.97 7.66
C ASP A 147 -4.35 -24.19 7.41
N GLN A 148 -3.57 -23.12 7.48
CA GLN A 148 -2.10 -23.16 7.32
C GLN A 148 -1.40 -23.25 8.68
N SER A 149 -2.13 -23.40 9.76
CA SER A 149 -1.55 -23.51 11.09
C SER A 149 -0.72 -24.80 11.19
N GLY A 150 0.57 -24.62 11.45
CA GLY A 150 1.48 -25.72 11.72
C GLY A 150 2.29 -26.25 10.55
N TYR A 151 2.11 -25.81 9.29
CA TYR A 151 2.89 -26.34 8.16
C TYR A 151 4.41 -26.16 8.31
N PHE A 152 4.84 -25.08 8.88
CA PHE A 152 6.26 -24.76 9.07
C PHE A 152 6.66 -24.66 10.55
N ALA A 153 5.77 -24.97 11.49
CA ALA A 153 6.03 -24.80 12.92
C ALA A 153 7.26 -25.63 13.36
N LYS A 154 7.35 -26.88 12.96
CA LYS A 154 8.47 -27.76 13.29
C LYS A 154 9.80 -27.31 12.68
N ALA A 155 9.79 -26.83 11.43
CA ALA A 155 10.99 -26.35 10.76
C ALA A 155 11.49 -25.05 11.38
N LEU A 156 10.59 -24.18 11.83
CA LEU A 156 10.94 -22.93 12.54
C LEU A 156 11.48 -23.18 13.96
N GLU A 157 10.97 -24.20 14.65
CA GLU A 157 11.42 -24.58 15.99
C GLU A 157 12.78 -25.29 16.00
N SER A 158 13.07 -26.09 14.98
CA SER A 158 14.30 -26.88 14.90
C SER A 158 15.48 -26.16 14.25
N GLY A 159 15.26 -25.03 13.60
CA GLY A 159 16.29 -24.34 12.81
C GLY A 159 16.76 -25.15 11.59
N GLU A 160 16.06 -26.19 11.22
CA GLU A 160 16.37 -27.06 10.08
C GLU A 160 16.07 -26.36 8.74
N LYS A 161 16.69 -26.85 7.67
CA LYS A 161 16.39 -26.39 6.32
C LYS A 161 14.91 -26.58 6.01
N MET A 162 14.33 -25.63 5.30
CA MET A 162 12.97 -25.78 4.76
C MET A 162 12.83 -27.12 4.03
N PRO A 163 11.75 -27.87 4.27
CA PRO A 163 11.54 -29.14 3.61
C PRO A 163 11.39 -28.93 2.08
N GLU A 164 11.94 -29.86 1.30
CA GLU A 164 11.84 -29.84 -0.17
C GLU A 164 10.39 -29.95 -0.67
N SER A 165 9.51 -30.54 0.12
CA SER A 165 8.10 -30.66 -0.19
C SER A 165 7.25 -30.55 1.07
N VAL A 166 6.10 -29.92 0.96
CA VAL A 166 5.10 -29.81 2.03
C VAL A 166 3.77 -30.39 1.51
N THR A 167 3.26 -31.40 2.19
CA THR A 167 1.94 -31.95 1.86
C THR A 167 0.86 -31.05 2.45
N VAL A 168 0.12 -30.36 1.57
CA VAL A 168 -1.03 -29.55 1.94
C VAL A 168 -2.27 -30.42 1.89
N SER A 169 -2.81 -30.82 3.05
CA SER A 169 -4.10 -31.51 3.13
C SER A 169 -5.24 -30.50 3.17
N SER A 170 -6.19 -30.60 2.25
CA SER A 170 -7.47 -29.93 2.40
C SER A 170 -8.30 -30.70 3.42
N ARG A 171 -8.65 -30.11 4.56
CA ARG A 171 -9.67 -30.67 5.43
C ARG A 171 -11.05 -30.40 4.82
N PRO A 172 -11.91 -31.39 4.68
CA PRO A 172 -13.30 -31.13 4.35
C PRO A 172 -13.91 -30.27 5.43
N LEU A 173 -14.50 -29.15 5.00
CA LEU A 173 -15.09 -28.11 5.85
C LEU A 173 -16.32 -28.70 6.57
N GLY A 174 -16.16 -29.16 7.80
CA GLY A 174 -17.30 -29.48 8.67
C GLY A 174 -18.11 -28.18 8.92
N LYS A 175 -19.44 -28.30 8.96
CA LYS A 175 -20.39 -27.20 9.07
C LYS A 175 -20.14 -26.23 10.24
N SER A 176 -19.33 -26.57 11.23
CA SER A 176 -19.11 -25.79 12.46
C SER A 176 -17.68 -25.33 12.73
N GLY A 177 -16.68 -25.76 11.97
CA GLY A 177 -15.26 -25.60 12.35
C GLY A 177 -14.51 -24.44 11.71
N LEU A 178 -15.10 -23.66 10.82
CA LEU A 178 -14.37 -22.75 9.94
C LEU A 178 -14.94 -21.34 9.83
N ILE A 179 -15.95 -21.01 10.60
CA ILE A 179 -16.49 -19.67 10.61
C ILE A 179 -15.78 -18.91 11.73
N GLU A 180 -14.79 -18.07 11.36
CA GLU A 180 -14.27 -17.10 12.33
C GLU A 180 -15.45 -16.34 12.97
N PRO A 181 -15.40 -16.08 14.29
CA PRO A 181 -16.39 -15.23 14.96
C PRO A 181 -16.51 -13.90 14.21
N ARG A 182 -17.73 -13.52 13.88
CA ARG A 182 -18.03 -12.34 13.10
C ARG A 182 -19.24 -11.58 13.60
N LEU A 183 -19.42 -10.36 13.11
CA LEU A 183 -20.65 -9.62 13.35
C LEU A 183 -21.85 -10.34 12.72
N ALA A 184 -22.90 -10.53 13.52
CA ALA A 184 -24.10 -11.24 13.10
C ALA A 184 -24.89 -10.42 12.07
N GLY A 185 -25.33 -11.08 10.99
CA GLY A 185 -26.13 -10.46 9.93
C GLY A 185 -25.34 -9.53 9.00
N VAL A 186 -23.99 -9.44 9.12
CA VAL A 186 -23.17 -8.61 8.26
C VAL A 186 -22.55 -9.44 7.15
N GLY A 187 -22.88 -9.10 5.89
CA GLY A 187 -22.30 -9.67 4.69
C GLY A 187 -21.36 -8.69 3.99
N PRO A 188 -20.39 -9.18 3.20
CA PRO A 188 -19.47 -8.32 2.46
C PRO A 188 -20.18 -7.58 1.31
N PHE A 189 -19.57 -6.49 0.85
CA PHE A 189 -19.92 -5.87 -0.43
C PHE A 189 -19.48 -6.75 -1.61
N PRO A 190 -19.94 -6.50 -2.86
CA PRO A 190 -19.55 -7.27 -4.04
C PRO A 190 -18.03 -7.41 -4.18
N GLN A 191 -17.58 -8.57 -4.64
CA GLN A 191 -16.15 -8.83 -4.83
C GLN A 191 -15.62 -8.06 -6.04
N ASP A 192 -14.42 -7.51 -5.88
CA ASP A 192 -13.71 -6.89 -6.98
C ASP A 192 -13.13 -7.95 -7.93
N PRO A 193 -13.09 -7.65 -9.23
CA PRO A 193 -12.36 -8.48 -10.18
C PRO A 193 -10.87 -8.55 -9.77
N ARG A 194 -10.27 -9.71 -9.93
CA ARG A 194 -8.81 -9.83 -9.82
C ARG A 194 -8.16 -9.37 -11.11
N ALA A 195 -7.01 -8.69 -10.99
CA ALA A 195 -6.16 -8.42 -12.13
C ALA A 195 -5.55 -9.72 -12.68
N GLU A 196 -5.02 -9.69 -13.90
CA GLU A 196 -4.36 -10.84 -14.54
C GLU A 196 -3.26 -11.46 -13.68
N HIS A 197 -2.59 -10.64 -12.85
CA HIS A 197 -1.55 -11.07 -11.90
C HIS A 197 -2.10 -11.58 -10.56
N GLY A 198 -3.42 -11.78 -10.43
CA GLY A 198 -4.04 -12.30 -9.21
C GLY A 198 -4.31 -11.28 -8.10
N PHE A 199 -3.76 -10.06 -8.17
CA PHE A 199 -3.98 -9.03 -7.16
C PHE A 199 -5.37 -8.39 -7.28
N ASP A 200 -6.03 -8.19 -6.12
CA ASP A 200 -7.37 -7.60 -6.01
C ASP A 200 -7.37 -6.15 -5.50
N ASN A 201 -6.21 -5.49 -5.54
CA ASN A 201 -6.01 -4.14 -5.01
C ASN A 201 -5.49 -3.12 -6.03
N ARG A 202 -5.54 -3.42 -7.32
CA ARG A 202 -5.17 -2.47 -8.39
C ARG A 202 -6.22 -1.37 -8.52
N GLY A 203 -5.77 -0.12 -8.57
CA GLY A 203 -6.66 1.04 -8.61
C GLY A 203 -7.55 1.11 -9.85
N ASP A 204 -7.06 0.66 -10.99
CA ASP A 204 -7.77 0.58 -12.26
C ASP A 204 -8.88 -0.49 -12.29
N HIS A 205 -8.82 -1.48 -11.40
CA HIS A 205 -9.84 -2.53 -11.24
C HIS A 205 -10.82 -2.25 -10.11
N LEU A 206 -10.51 -1.30 -9.21
CA LEU A 206 -11.34 -0.95 -8.06
C LEU A 206 -12.27 0.23 -8.38
N SER A 207 -13.20 0.01 -9.28
CA SER A 207 -14.19 1.02 -9.66
C SER A 207 -15.19 1.31 -8.53
N LEU A 208 -15.78 2.50 -8.53
CA LEU A 208 -16.89 2.85 -7.68
C LEU A 208 -18.13 3.07 -8.55
N SER A 209 -19.04 2.11 -8.55
CA SER A 209 -20.36 2.24 -9.17
C SER A 209 -21.38 2.78 -8.16
N PRO A 210 -22.49 3.37 -8.60
CA PRO A 210 -23.60 3.76 -7.71
C PRO A 210 -24.11 2.60 -6.84
N PHE A 211 -24.18 1.38 -7.39
CA PHE A 211 -24.56 0.18 -6.64
C PHE A 211 -23.57 -0.15 -5.53
N LEU A 212 -22.28 0.07 -5.75
CA LEU A 212 -21.26 -0.17 -4.76
C LEU A 212 -21.29 0.88 -3.65
N LEU A 213 -21.58 2.14 -3.98
CA LEU A 213 -21.83 3.19 -2.98
C LEU A 213 -22.99 2.82 -2.07
N GLU A 214 -24.10 2.37 -2.65
CA GLU A 214 -25.25 1.89 -1.89
C GLU A 214 -24.89 0.69 -1.01
N ALA A 215 -24.08 -0.24 -1.54
CA ALA A 215 -23.60 -1.40 -0.78
C ALA A 215 -22.76 -1.00 0.43
N PHE A 216 -21.85 -0.01 0.30
CA PHE A 216 -21.08 0.52 1.43
C PHE A 216 -21.96 1.22 2.45
N PHE A 217 -22.95 1.97 2.02
CA PHE A 217 -23.90 2.61 2.91
C PHE A 217 -24.73 1.59 3.69
N LYS A 218 -25.25 0.56 3.03
CA LYS A 218 -25.97 -0.54 3.68
C LYS A 218 -25.07 -1.32 4.63
N LEU A 219 -23.83 -1.59 4.21
CA LEU A 219 -22.85 -2.32 5.02
C LEU A 219 -22.51 -1.55 6.31
N SER A 220 -22.20 -0.27 6.21
CA SER A 220 -21.86 0.55 7.38
C SER A 220 -22.98 0.58 8.43
N ARG A 221 -24.23 0.66 8.00
CA ARG A 221 -25.39 0.56 8.90
C ARG A 221 -25.52 -0.83 9.53
N ARG A 222 -25.39 -1.89 8.72
CA ARG A 222 -25.47 -3.27 9.24
C ARG A 222 -24.38 -3.58 10.26
N ILE A 223 -23.18 -3.01 10.13
CA ILE A 223 -22.10 -3.16 11.09
C ILE A 223 -22.54 -2.65 12.47
N VAL A 224 -22.96 -1.39 12.56
CA VAL A 224 -23.31 -0.75 13.84
C VAL A 224 -24.64 -1.23 14.40
N GLN A 225 -25.52 -1.81 13.58
CA GLN A 225 -26.81 -2.39 13.96
C GLN A 225 -26.71 -3.90 14.22
N SER A 226 -25.55 -4.52 14.04
CA SER A 226 -25.39 -5.95 14.32
C SER A 226 -25.72 -6.26 15.79
N PRO A 227 -26.49 -7.34 16.07
CA PRO A 227 -26.89 -7.69 17.44
C PRO A 227 -25.74 -7.87 18.43
N ASN A 228 -24.57 -8.27 17.92
CA ASN A 228 -23.36 -8.42 18.70
C ASN A 228 -22.36 -7.26 18.51
N PHE A 229 -22.80 -6.10 18.02
CA PHE A 229 -21.99 -4.88 18.03
C PHE A 229 -22.22 -4.15 19.36
N ASP A 230 -21.56 -4.61 20.40
CA ASP A 230 -21.73 -4.21 21.79
C ASP A 230 -20.41 -4.24 22.57
N GLY A 231 -20.48 -4.01 23.88
CA GLY A 231 -19.30 -3.98 24.76
C GLY A 231 -18.53 -5.30 24.88
N SER A 232 -19.08 -6.41 24.45
CA SER A 232 -18.38 -7.71 24.42
C SER A 232 -17.44 -7.85 23.22
N THR A 233 -17.80 -7.29 22.09
CA THR A 233 -17.08 -7.41 20.80
C THR A 233 -16.33 -6.16 20.42
N VAL A 234 -16.79 -4.96 20.79
CA VAL A 234 -16.20 -3.65 20.43
C VAL A 234 -15.25 -3.19 21.54
N GLY A 235 -13.95 -3.14 21.24
CA GLY A 235 -12.93 -2.76 22.22
C GLY A 235 -13.07 -1.33 22.72
N ILE A 236 -13.43 -0.39 21.83
CA ILE A 236 -13.62 1.03 22.20
C ILE A 236 -15.02 1.33 22.78
N TRP A 237 -15.85 0.32 23.09
CA TRP A 237 -17.23 0.51 23.48
C TRP A 237 -17.40 1.48 24.64
N ARG A 238 -16.69 1.22 25.75
CA ARG A 238 -16.80 2.02 26.97
C ARG A 238 -16.40 3.47 26.76
N GLU A 239 -15.33 3.69 26.02
CA GLU A 239 -14.78 5.03 25.81
C GLU A 239 -15.57 5.83 24.77
N PHE A 240 -16.23 5.15 23.83
CA PHE A 240 -16.83 5.82 22.68
C PHE A 240 -18.36 5.82 22.68
N PHE A 241 -19.01 4.71 23.02
CA PHE A 241 -20.46 4.54 22.91
C PHE A 241 -21.25 4.69 24.21
N VAL A 242 -20.60 4.63 25.38
CA VAL A 242 -21.28 4.84 26.66
C VAL A 242 -21.49 6.34 26.89
N ALA A 243 -22.71 6.73 27.26
CA ALA A 243 -23.04 8.12 27.54
C ALA A 243 -22.16 8.66 28.67
N PRO A 244 -21.61 9.87 28.57
CA PRO A 244 -20.96 10.58 29.66
C PRO A 244 -22.01 11.21 30.59
N ALA A 245 -21.59 11.97 31.59
CA ALA A 245 -22.48 12.81 32.39
C ALA A 245 -23.23 13.83 31.48
N ALA A 246 -24.42 14.22 31.86
CA ALA A 246 -25.31 15.00 30.98
C ALA A 246 -24.73 16.37 30.58
N ASP A 247 -23.98 16.99 31.45
CA ASP A 247 -23.30 18.27 31.25
C ASP A 247 -22.05 18.15 30.35
N GLU A 248 -21.49 16.94 30.22
CA GLU A 248 -20.29 16.66 29.42
C GLU A 248 -20.60 16.20 27.96
N VAL A 249 -21.87 15.94 27.62
CA VAL A 249 -22.27 15.30 26.36
C VAL A 249 -21.70 16.01 25.14
N LYS A 250 -21.80 17.35 25.10
CA LYS A 250 -21.35 18.12 23.92
C LYS A 250 -19.85 18.00 23.68
N ASP A 251 -19.08 18.14 24.73
CA ASP A 251 -17.61 18.07 24.65
C ASP A 251 -17.14 16.64 24.38
N ALA A 252 -17.78 15.64 25.02
CA ALA A 252 -17.49 14.24 24.80
C ALA A 252 -17.77 13.80 23.34
N VAL A 253 -18.91 14.19 22.76
CA VAL A 253 -19.22 13.93 21.33
C VAL A 253 -18.11 14.48 20.46
N ARG A 254 -17.75 15.75 20.66
CA ARG A 254 -16.72 16.41 19.84
C ARG A 254 -15.35 15.73 19.98
N ALA A 255 -14.91 15.48 21.20
CA ALA A 255 -13.61 14.88 21.48
C ALA A 255 -13.52 13.44 20.92
N ARG A 256 -14.56 12.63 21.14
CA ARG A 256 -14.65 11.24 20.67
C ARG A 256 -14.69 11.16 19.16
N LEU A 257 -15.51 11.99 18.49
CA LEU A 257 -15.59 12.04 17.05
C LEU A 257 -14.28 12.53 16.42
N ARG A 258 -13.61 13.55 16.98
CA ARG A 258 -12.31 14.01 16.50
C ARG A 258 -11.29 12.87 16.47
N LYS A 259 -11.15 12.15 17.59
CA LYS A 259 -10.21 11.02 17.69
C LYS A 259 -10.56 9.89 16.72
N PHE A 260 -11.83 9.50 16.66
CA PHE A 260 -12.32 8.44 15.80
C PHE A 260 -12.14 8.77 14.29
N MET A 261 -12.56 9.96 13.88
CA MET A 261 -12.47 10.41 12.50
C MET A 261 -11.01 10.60 12.06
N THR A 262 -10.13 11.08 12.95
CA THR A 262 -8.69 11.18 12.65
C THR A 262 -8.08 9.81 12.34
N ARG A 263 -8.44 8.79 13.11
CA ARG A 263 -8.02 7.41 12.84
C ARG A 263 -8.64 6.85 11.57
N ALA A 264 -9.95 7.04 11.38
CA ALA A 264 -10.69 6.55 10.22
C ALA A 264 -10.19 7.17 8.91
N PHE A 265 -9.97 8.48 8.90
CA PHE A 265 -9.51 9.23 7.72
C PHE A 265 -7.99 9.30 7.60
N ARG A 266 -7.28 8.70 8.57
CA ARG A 266 -5.82 8.55 8.59
C ARG A 266 -5.05 9.88 8.61
N ARG A 267 -5.72 10.97 8.95
CA ARG A 267 -5.16 12.33 9.09
C ARG A 267 -6.08 13.21 9.94
N PRO A 268 -5.59 14.32 10.49
CA PRO A 268 -6.44 15.25 11.22
C PRO A 268 -7.62 15.73 10.39
N VAL A 269 -8.76 15.86 11.04
CA VAL A 269 -9.98 16.38 10.43
C VAL A 269 -10.06 17.89 10.58
N THR A 270 -10.58 18.58 9.56
CA THR A 270 -10.84 20.02 9.63
C THR A 270 -11.99 20.30 10.60
N GLU A 271 -11.96 21.48 11.24
CA GLU A 271 -13.01 21.90 12.16
C GLU A 271 -14.40 21.91 11.48
N ALA A 272 -14.48 22.38 10.24
CA ALA A 272 -15.74 22.38 9.48
C ALA A 272 -16.30 20.96 9.29
N LEU A 273 -15.44 19.98 8.99
CA LEU A 273 -15.88 18.59 8.88
C LEU A 273 -16.32 18.02 10.22
N LEU A 274 -15.53 18.24 11.27
CA LEU A 274 -15.88 17.80 12.62
C LEU A 274 -17.20 18.39 13.09
N ASN A 275 -17.43 19.70 12.87
CA ASN A 275 -18.68 20.38 13.23
C ASN A 275 -19.90 19.71 12.56
N ARG A 276 -19.82 19.36 11.28
CA ARG A 276 -20.94 18.67 10.59
C ARG A 276 -21.35 17.36 11.28
N TYR A 277 -20.37 16.56 11.72
CA TYR A 277 -20.67 15.30 12.41
C TYR A 277 -21.15 15.54 13.85
N THR A 278 -20.54 16.46 14.59
CA THR A 278 -20.95 16.77 15.96
C THR A 278 -22.36 17.37 16.01
N GLU A 279 -22.67 18.31 15.12
CA GLU A 279 -24.01 18.90 15.01
C GLU A 279 -25.07 17.87 14.63
N HIS A 280 -24.70 16.91 13.78
CA HIS A 280 -25.62 15.82 13.44
C HIS A 280 -25.94 14.98 14.68
N VAL A 281 -24.93 14.57 15.46
CA VAL A 281 -25.13 13.81 16.71
C VAL A 281 -25.96 14.61 17.72
N HIS A 282 -25.66 15.91 17.91
CA HIS A 282 -26.42 16.75 18.81
C HIS A 282 -27.89 16.84 18.41
N ARG A 283 -28.19 17.08 17.12
CA ARG A 283 -29.60 17.11 16.65
C ARG A 283 -30.33 15.80 16.89
N GLN A 284 -29.65 14.65 16.73
CA GLN A 284 -30.24 13.34 17.05
C GLN A 284 -30.56 13.21 18.54
N ILE A 285 -29.64 13.59 19.40
CA ILE A 285 -29.85 13.56 20.85
C ILE A 285 -30.96 14.51 21.26
N ASP A 286 -30.98 15.74 20.72
CA ASP A 286 -32.00 16.75 21.01
C ASP A 286 -33.40 16.30 20.51
N SER A 287 -33.46 15.43 19.48
CA SER A 287 -34.71 14.81 19.03
C SER A 287 -35.13 13.56 19.81
N GLY A 288 -34.40 13.20 20.87
CA GLY A 288 -34.72 12.07 21.74
C GLY A 288 -34.05 10.74 21.38
N VAL A 289 -33.14 10.72 20.40
CA VAL A 289 -32.34 9.53 20.10
C VAL A 289 -31.30 9.33 21.21
N GLY A 290 -31.18 8.11 21.72
CA GLY A 290 -30.19 7.79 22.74
C GLY A 290 -28.75 8.06 22.29
N PHE A 291 -27.87 8.47 23.22
CA PHE A 291 -26.46 8.79 22.92
C PHE A 291 -25.74 7.70 22.13
N THR A 292 -25.87 6.44 22.55
CA THR A 292 -25.24 5.29 21.90
C THR A 292 -25.69 5.16 20.44
N ASP A 293 -26.97 5.32 20.16
CA ASP A 293 -27.51 5.15 18.81
C ASP A 293 -27.12 6.34 17.92
N ALA A 294 -27.15 7.56 18.43
CA ALA A 294 -26.65 8.74 17.72
C ALA A 294 -25.16 8.61 17.36
N MET A 295 -24.33 8.08 18.26
CA MET A 295 -22.92 7.80 17.99
C MET A 295 -22.73 6.65 17.00
N LYS A 296 -23.57 5.61 17.03
CA LYS A 296 -23.57 4.52 16.03
C LYS A 296 -23.90 5.07 14.62
N GLU A 297 -24.89 5.94 14.49
CA GLU A 297 -25.23 6.57 13.22
C GLU A 297 -24.08 7.43 12.67
N ALA A 298 -23.44 8.22 13.52
CA ALA A 298 -22.28 9.02 13.12
C ALA A 298 -21.12 8.13 12.64
N THR A 299 -20.85 7.02 13.31
CA THR A 299 -19.80 6.08 12.88
C THR A 299 -20.16 5.37 11.58
N SER A 300 -21.44 5.03 11.36
CA SER A 300 -21.92 4.50 10.08
C SER A 300 -21.65 5.48 8.93
N ALA A 301 -21.92 6.77 9.14
CA ALA A 301 -21.62 7.81 8.17
C ALA A 301 -20.11 7.96 7.90
N VAL A 302 -19.26 7.80 8.92
CA VAL A 302 -17.79 7.77 8.75
C VAL A 302 -17.35 6.59 7.90
N LEU A 303 -17.86 5.38 8.16
CA LEU A 303 -17.50 4.16 7.44
C LEU A 303 -17.92 4.15 5.97
N SER A 304 -18.96 4.88 5.61
CA SER A 304 -19.42 5.05 4.22
C SER A 304 -18.82 6.28 3.52
N SER A 305 -18.05 7.09 4.24
CA SER A 305 -17.42 8.28 3.68
C SER A 305 -16.35 7.93 2.66
N PRO A 306 -16.27 8.63 1.52
CA PRO A 306 -15.15 8.50 0.59
C PRO A 306 -13.79 8.70 1.26
N ARG A 307 -13.68 9.54 2.30
CA ARG A 307 -12.46 9.76 3.09
C ARG A 307 -12.00 8.51 3.84
N PHE A 308 -12.90 7.62 4.21
CA PHE A 308 -12.58 6.33 4.79
C PHE A 308 -12.30 5.29 3.70
N LEU A 309 -13.17 5.20 2.69
CA LEU A 309 -13.14 4.16 1.68
C LEU A 309 -11.94 4.24 0.74
N TYR A 310 -11.53 5.46 0.36
CA TYR A 310 -10.43 5.67 -0.58
C TYR A 310 -9.10 5.86 0.11
N LEU A 311 -8.09 5.23 -0.48
CA LEU A 311 -6.70 5.48 -0.17
C LEU A 311 -6.26 6.63 -1.08
N TYR A 312 -6.39 7.86 -0.59
CA TYR A 312 -6.04 9.04 -1.37
C TYR A 312 -4.52 9.15 -1.49
N ASP A 313 -4.09 9.10 -2.73
CA ASP A 313 -2.89 9.80 -3.12
C ASP A 313 -3.35 11.16 -3.67
N ARG A 314 -2.68 12.24 -3.30
CA ARG A 314 -2.93 13.53 -3.93
C ARG A 314 -2.71 13.38 -5.43
N PRO A 315 -3.56 13.99 -6.27
CA PRO A 315 -3.29 13.99 -7.69
C PRO A 315 -1.91 14.64 -7.90
N ALA A 316 -0.94 13.86 -8.37
CA ALA A 316 0.33 14.41 -8.80
C ALA A 316 0.04 15.44 -9.90
N VAL A 317 0.66 16.59 -9.83
CA VAL A 317 0.67 17.51 -10.97
C VAL A 317 1.36 16.78 -12.11
N ALA A 318 0.70 16.68 -13.25
CA ALA A 318 1.21 15.94 -14.40
C ALA A 318 2.66 16.39 -14.71
N GLY A 319 3.59 15.45 -14.77
CA GLY A 319 5.00 15.69 -15.01
C GLY A 319 5.83 16.13 -13.80
N LYS A 320 5.29 16.08 -12.57
CA LYS A 320 6.06 16.34 -11.35
C LYS A 320 5.93 15.19 -10.37
N THR A 321 7.07 14.67 -9.93
CA THR A 321 7.14 13.75 -8.80
C THR A 321 7.14 14.58 -7.52
N GLU A 322 6.05 14.52 -6.75
CA GLU A 322 5.98 15.18 -5.45
C GLU A 322 6.22 14.16 -4.33
N PRO A 323 6.97 14.50 -3.28
CA PRO A 323 7.11 13.64 -2.11
C PRO A 323 5.74 13.49 -1.44
N LEU A 324 5.46 12.28 -0.95
CA LEU A 324 4.27 12.01 -0.14
C LEU A 324 4.32 12.82 1.15
N ASP A 325 3.18 13.31 1.60
CA ASP A 325 3.10 13.80 2.97
C ASP A 325 3.20 12.61 3.96
N ASP A 326 3.56 12.92 5.20
CA ASP A 326 3.80 11.89 6.21
C ASP A 326 2.54 11.06 6.54
N TYR A 327 1.34 11.61 6.40
CA TYR A 327 0.08 10.87 6.60
C TYR A 327 -0.19 9.88 5.45
N ASP A 328 0.10 10.28 4.22
CA ASP A 328 0.00 9.38 3.07
C ASP A 328 1.05 8.27 3.17
N LEU A 329 2.27 8.60 3.63
CA LEU A 329 3.32 7.64 3.90
C LEU A 329 2.91 6.65 5.01
N ALA A 330 2.33 7.13 6.13
CA ALA A 330 1.79 6.29 7.19
C ALA A 330 0.71 5.33 6.67
N SER A 331 -0.21 5.84 5.84
CA SER A 331 -1.25 5.05 5.19
C SER A 331 -0.65 3.97 4.30
N ARG A 332 0.29 4.32 3.41
CA ARG A 332 0.93 3.35 2.50
C ARG A 332 1.66 2.25 3.26
N LEU A 333 2.44 2.60 4.29
CA LEU A 333 3.15 1.61 5.11
C LEU A 333 2.17 0.66 5.82
N SER A 334 1.10 1.18 6.42
CA SER A 334 0.16 0.36 7.16
C SER A 334 -0.70 -0.52 6.25
N PHE A 335 -1.17 -0.01 5.12
CA PHE A 335 -1.92 -0.83 4.16
C PHE A 335 -1.05 -1.86 3.45
N PHE A 336 0.23 -1.59 3.25
CA PHE A 336 1.16 -2.57 2.71
C PHE A 336 1.45 -3.70 3.71
N LEU A 337 1.92 -3.38 4.92
CA LEU A 337 2.36 -4.38 5.89
C LEU A 337 1.22 -5.01 6.72
N TRP A 338 0.14 -4.27 6.98
CA TRP A 338 -0.94 -4.71 7.85
C TRP A 338 -2.29 -4.83 7.16
N SER A 339 -2.39 -4.44 5.88
CA SER A 339 -3.66 -4.35 5.14
C SER A 339 -4.74 -3.61 5.93
N SER A 340 -4.37 -2.53 6.63
CA SER A 340 -5.24 -1.79 7.55
C SER A 340 -4.80 -0.34 7.74
N ILE A 341 -5.61 0.44 8.48
CA ILE A 341 -5.30 1.81 8.85
C ILE A 341 -4.03 1.91 9.72
N PRO A 342 -3.30 3.06 9.68
CA PRO A 342 -2.18 3.32 10.56
C PRO A 342 -2.61 3.36 12.04
N ASP A 343 -1.72 2.94 12.92
CA ASP A 343 -1.90 3.07 14.36
C ASP A 343 -1.57 4.48 14.85
N ASP A 344 -1.87 4.74 16.14
CA ASP A 344 -1.64 6.05 16.75
C ASP A 344 -0.16 6.45 16.77
N ALA A 345 0.78 5.47 16.77
CA ALA A 345 2.21 5.76 16.70
C ALA A 345 2.62 6.31 15.33
N LEU A 346 2.15 5.69 14.24
CA LEU A 346 2.38 6.19 12.89
C LEU A 346 1.73 7.56 12.67
N LEU A 347 0.48 7.75 13.15
CA LEU A 347 -0.22 9.02 13.01
C LEU A 347 0.46 10.16 13.79
N ARG A 348 1.00 9.89 14.98
CA ARG A 348 1.78 10.90 15.74
C ARG A 348 3.06 11.30 15.02
N LEU A 349 3.82 10.33 14.52
CA LEU A 349 5.04 10.62 13.76
C LEU A 349 4.75 11.39 12.48
N ALA A 350 3.65 11.06 11.81
CA ALA A 350 3.18 11.81 10.66
C ALA A 350 2.81 13.24 11.03
N GLY A 351 2.11 13.44 12.16
CA GLY A 351 1.73 14.76 12.66
C GLY A 351 2.92 15.66 13.03
N ASN A 352 4.03 15.05 13.44
CA ASN A 352 5.26 15.75 13.79
C ASN A 352 6.21 15.98 12.58
N GLY A 353 5.86 15.49 11.38
CA GLY A 353 6.73 15.56 10.21
C GLY A 353 8.00 14.70 10.33
N GLU A 354 7.94 13.61 11.08
CA GLU A 354 9.11 12.78 11.38
C GLU A 354 9.18 11.49 10.56
N LEU A 355 8.06 11.03 10.04
CA LEU A 355 7.98 9.72 9.38
C LEU A 355 8.76 9.65 8.07
N ALA A 356 8.90 10.78 7.37
CA ALA A 356 9.72 10.89 6.16
C ALA A 356 11.22 10.71 6.42
N LYS A 357 11.70 10.90 7.67
CA LYS A 357 13.11 10.70 8.05
C LYS A 357 13.49 9.23 7.90
N PRO A 358 14.55 8.86 7.13
CA PRO A 358 14.87 7.47 6.82
C PRO A 358 15.07 6.58 8.07
N ALA A 359 15.77 7.07 9.10
CA ALA A 359 16.03 6.32 10.33
C ALA A 359 14.74 6.06 11.13
N VAL A 360 13.85 7.05 11.23
CA VAL A 360 12.54 6.91 11.90
C VAL A 360 11.67 5.91 11.15
N ARG A 361 11.61 6.04 9.82
CA ARG A 361 10.87 5.11 8.96
C ARG A 361 11.37 3.67 9.10
N ALA A 362 12.69 3.45 9.06
CA ALA A 362 13.27 2.12 9.26
C ALA A 362 12.89 1.52 10.62
N THR A 363 12.95 2.32 11.69
CA THR A 363 12.51 1.90 13.03
C THR A 363 11.04 1.48 13.05
N GLN A 364 10.16 2.26 12.39
CA GLN A 364 8.74 1.92 12.31
C GLN A 364 8.49 0.67 11.48
N VAL A 365 9.17 0.51 10.35
CA VAL A 365 9.08 -0.72 9.53
C VAL A 365 9.48 -1.94 10.37
N ASN A 366 10.59 -1.90 11.10
CA ASN A 366 11.02 -3.01 11.97
C ASN A 366 9.98 -3.32 13.06
N ARG A 367 9.41 -2.28 13.69
CA ARG A 367 8.31 -2.45 14.66
C ARG A 367 7.09 -3.12 14.02
N MET A 368 6.75 -2.71 12.80
CA MET A 368 5.60 -3.25 12.06
C MET A 368 5.81 -4.69 11.63
N LEU A 369 7.02 -5.06 11.24
CA LEU A 369 7.41 -6.44 10.92
C LEU A 369 7.35 -7.37 12.14
N SER A 370 7.58 -6.84 13.34
CA SER A 370 7.47 -7.59 14.60
C SER A 370 6.03 -7.67 15.14
N SER A 371 5.07 -7.02 14.49
CA SER A 371 3.68 -6.99 14.93
C SER A 371 2.91 -8.24 14.51
N PRO A 372 2.00 -8.78 15.36
CA PRO A 372 1.10 -9.85 14.96
C PRO A 372 0.25 -9.54 13.72
N LYS A 373 0.03 -8.27 13.41
CA LYS A 373 -0.69 -7.83 12.20
C LYS A 373 0.04 -8.16 10.90
N LEU A 374 1.35 -8.44 10.94
CA LEU A 374 2.12 -8.87 9.78
C LEU A 374 1.56 -10.16 9.17
N LYS A 375 0.93 -11.02 9.96
CA LYS A 375 0.25 -12.22 9.45
C LYS A 375 -0.76 -11.91 8.35
N ARG A 376 -1.33 -10.70 8.33
CA ARG A 376 -2.27 -10.26 7.28
C ARG A 376 -1.55 -10.15 5.92
N PHE A 377 -0.33 -9.61 5.92
CA PHE A 377 0.52 -9.58 4.71
C PHE A 377 0.92 -10.99 4.29
N CYS A 378 1.45 -11.79 5.21
CA CYS A 378 1.91 -13.15 4.91
C CYS A 378 0.78 -14.06 4.39
N ASN A 379 -0.46 -13.82 4.80
CA ASN A 379 -1.62 -14.61 4.35
C ASN A 379 -2.20 -14.11 3.01
N SER A 380 -2.06 -12.82 2.67
CA SER A 380 -2.70 -12.27 1.47
C SER A 380 -1.75 -12.11 0.30
N PHE A 381 -0.55 -11.56 0.52
CA PHE A 381 0.38 -11.26 -0.57
C PHE A 381 0.85 -12.53 -1.32
N PRO A 382 1.37 -13.58 -0.65
CA PRO A 382 1.82 -14.78 -1.37
C PRO A 382 0.68 -15.48 -2.12
N SER A 383 -0.53 -15.52 -1.54
CA SER A 383 -1.69 -16.18 -2.17
C SER A 383 -2.26 -15.43 -3.38
N GLN A 384 -1.86 -14.17 -3.57
CA GLN A 384 -2.22 -13.38 -4.73
C GLN A 384 -1.09 -13.37 -5.78
N TRP A 385 0.15 -13.55 -5.35
CA TRP A 385 1.32 -13.54 -6.21
C TRP A 385 1.63 -14.93 -6.80
N LEU A 386 1.48 -16.01 -6.02
CA LEU A 386 1.69 -17.41 -6.42
C LEU A 386 0.36 -18.10 -6.73
#